data_c1eefd2238f41d3abf81a13f69d81ea5
#
_entry.id   c1eefd2238f41d3abf81a13f69d81ea5
#
_cell.length_a   1.000
_cell.length_b   1.000
_cell.length_c   1.000
_cell.angle_alpha   90.00
_cell.angle_beta   90.00
_cell.angle_gamma   90.00
#
_symmetry.space_group_name_H-M   'P 1'
#
loop_
_entity.id
_entity.type
_entity.pdbx_description
1 polymer ?
#
loop_
_entity_poly.entity_id
_entity_poly.type
_entity_poly.pdbx_seq_one_letter_code
_entity_poly.pdbx_strand_id
1 'polypeptide(L)'
;MSVRENIINFKSQLPESVKLVAVSKTKPNNLVMEAYDAGQRIFGENKVQDLAAKQPELPVDIKWHFIGHLQRNKVKFIAEFVDTIHAVDSLKLLKEINKQAVNNNRTINCLLQFHIAEEESKFGLNMQEAEELLKSDDFKALQNINISGVMGMATYTDNTEQVKKEFSNLKTYFNKLKSTYFSQQTAFVEISMGMSGDYKLAIEEGSTMIRIGSSIFGARI
;
A
#
# COMPACT_ATOMS: atom_id res chain seq x y z
N MET A 1 5.61 22.44 -13.23
CA MET A 1 4.19 21.97 -13.24
C MET A 1 3.67 22.00 -11.81
N SER A 2 2.43 22.44 -11.62
CA SER A 2 1.73 22.42 -10.33
C SER A 2 1.39 20.98 -9.92
N VAL A 3 1.05 20.75 -8.63
CA VAL A 3 0.57 19.44 -8.16
C VAL A 3 -0.69 19.04 -8.92
N ARG A 4 -1.59 20.00 -9.19
CA ARG A 4 -2.81 19.80 -9.98
C ARG A 4 -2.51 19.25 -11.38
N GLU A 5 -1.60 19.89 -12.11
CA GLU A 5 -1.21 19.46 -13.46
C GLU A 5 -0.59 18.07 -13.44
N ASN A 6 0.27 17.78 -12.43
CA ASN A 6 0.88 16.47 -12.28
C ASN A 6 -0.17 15.36 -12.04
N ILE A 7 -1.17 15.59 -11.16
CA ILE A 7 -2.26 14.63 -10.91
C ILE A 7 -3.06 14.36 -12.18
N ILE A 8 -3.46 15.41 -12.90
CA ILE A 8 -4.22 15.28 -14.15
C ILE A 8 -3.43 14.48 -15.18
N ASN A 9 -2.15 14.82 -15.36
CA ASN A 9 -1.26 14.13 -16.29
C ASN A 9 -1.07 12.63 -15.93
N PHE A 10 -0.85 12.30 -14.65
CA PHE A 10 -0.78 10.90 -14.23
C PHE A 10 -2.08 10.15 -14.53
N LYS A 11 -3.22 10.72 -14.12
CA LYS A 11 -4.53 10.07 -14.33
C LYS A 11 -4.86 9.84 -15.80
N SER A 12 -4.47 10.74 -16.68
CA SER A 12 -4.72 10.60 -18.13
C SER A 12 -3.86 9.52 -18.81
N GLN A 13 -2.73 9.14 -18.19
CA GLN A 13 -1.79 8.17 -18.75
C GLN A 13 -1.92 6.77 -18.11
N LEU A 14 -2.60 6.66 -16.97
CA LEU A 14 -2.75 5.39 -16.28
C LEU A 14 -3.92 4.59 -16.87
N PRO A 15 -3.76 3.26 -17.02
CA PRO A 15 -4.89 2.38 -17.28
C PRO A 15 -5.96 2.54 -16.21
N GLU A 16 -7.24 2.47 -16.56
CA GLU A 16 -8.36 2.56 -15.60
C GLU A 16 -8.29 1.52 -14.47
N SER A 17 -7.67 0.38 -14.74
CA SER A 17 -7.47 -0.69 -13.76
C SER A 17 -6.39 -0.39 -12.72
N VAL A 18 -5.60 0.68 -12.88
CA VAL A 18 -4.47 1.00 -12.02
C VAL A 18 -4.80 2.17 -11.10
N LYS A 19 -4.79 1.93 -9.80
CA LYS A 19 -5.02 2.94 -8.77
C LYS A 19 -3.75 3.76 -8.52
N LEU A 20 -3.92 5.09 -8.43
CA LEU A 20 -2.85 6.00 -8.05
C LEU A 20 -2.94 6.31 -6.55
N VAL A 21 -1.93 5.93 -5.78
CA VAL A 21 -1.71 6.40 -4.42
C VAL A 21 -0.77 7.61 -4.47
N ALA A 22 -1.29 8.79 -4.19
CA ALA A 22 -0.49 10.02 -4.12
C ALA A 22 0.25 10.07 -2.78
N VAL A 23 1.57 9.87 -2.81
CA VAL A 23 2.40 9.78 -1.58
C VAL A 23 2.75 11.16 -1.08
N SER A 24 2.02 11.62 -0.06
CA SER A 24 2.06 12.98 0.51
C SER A 24 3.00 13.15 1.72
N LYS A 25 3.84 12.13 2.00
CA LYS A 25 4.80 12.20 3.12
C LYS A 25 5.68 13.44 3.02
N THR A 26 5.88 14.10 4.18
CA THR A 26 6.63 15.35 4.32
C THR A 26 6.03 16.58 3.60
N LYS A 27 4.88 16.47 2.97
CA LYS A 27 4.24 17.57 2.25
C LYS A 27 3.19 18.26 3.13
N PRO A 28 3.06 19.60 3.06
CA PRO A 28 2.07 20.35 3.82
C PRO A 28 0.65 20.13 3.28
N ASN A 29 -0.36 20.42 4.09
CA ASN A 29 -1.77 20.18 3.78
C ASN A 29 -2.27 20.93 2.53
N ASN A 30 -1.75 22.12 2.24
CA ASN A 30 -2.13 22.86 1.04
C ASN A 30 -1.80 22.13 -0.26
N LEU A 31 -0.67 21.40 -0.33
CA LEU A 31 -0.33 20.58 -1.50
C LEU A 31 -1.21 19.31 -1.59
N VAL A 32 -1.60 18.75 -0.43
CA VAL A 32 -2.57 17.64 -0.41
C VAL A 32 -3.92 18.11 -0.93
N MET A 33 -4.37 19.31 -0.51
CA MET A 33 -5.60 19.92 -1.00
C MET A 33 -5.55 20.21 -2.50
N GLU A 34 -4.43 20.70 -3.03
CA GLU A 34 -4.27 20.92 -4.48
C GLU A 34 -4.45 19.62 -5.28
N ALA A 35 -3.91 18.50 -4.79
CA ALA A 35 -4.12 17.19 -5.39
C ALA A 35 -5.57 16.70 -5.23
N TYR A 36 -6.18 16.94 -4.05
CA TYR A 36 -7.57 16.60 -3.78
C TYR A 36 -8.53 17.34 -4.72
N ASP A 37 -8.34 18.65 -4.93
CA ASP A 37 -9.13 19.49 -5.83
C ASP A 37 -8.97 19.08 -7.31
N ALA A 38 -7.83 18.43 -7.64
CA ALA A 38 -7.62 17.79 -8.93
C ALA A 38 -8.30 16.40 -9.04
N GLY A 39 -9.14 16.03 -8.05
CA GLY A 39 -9.89 14.78 -8.03
C GLY A 39 -9.14 13.59 -7.44
N GLN A 40 -7.98 13.77 -6.80
CA GLN A 40 -7.30 12.69 -6.08
C GLN A 40 -8.02 12.38 -4.77
N ARG A 41 -8.15 11.07 -4.44
CA ARG A 41 -8.83 10.63 -3.22
C ARG A 41 -8.00 9.64 -2.39
N ILE A 42 -7.04 8.96 -2.99
CA ILE A 42 -6.18 7.97 -2.33
C ILE A 42 -4.83 8.61 -2.04
N PHE A 43 -4.50 8.79 -0.77
CA PHE A 43 -3.23 9.39 -0.34
C PHE A 43 -2.43 8.41 0.52
N GLY A 44 -1.10 8.45 0.39
CA GLY A 44 -0.18 7.56 1.10
C GLY A 44 0.73 8.28 2.08
N GLU A 45 0.78 7.79 3.32
CA GLU A 45 1.68 8.26 4.36
C GLU A 45 2.54 7.13 4.92
N ASN A 46 3.78 7.45 5.33
CA ASN A 46 4.70 6.45 5.85
C ASN A 46 5.04 6.63 7.34
N LYS A 47 4.56 7.68 8.00
CA LYS A 47 4.71 7.91 9.43
C LYS A 47 3.33 8.09 10.05
N VAL A 48 3.08 7.33 11.13
CA VAL A 48 1.80 7.37 11.85
C VAL A 48 1.48 8.75 12.40
N GLN A 49 2.49 9.45 12.93
CA GLN A 49 2.32 10.78 13.49
C GLN A 49 1.88 11.80 12.43
N ASP A 50 2.52 11.76 11.26
CA ASP A 50 2.19 12.66 10.15
C ASP A 50 0.77 12.38 9.63
N LEU A 51 0.40 11.11 9.52
CA LEU A 51 -0.93 10.70 9.09
C LEU A 51 -2.01 11.13 10.09
N ALA A 52 -1.80 10.87 11.39
CA ALA A 52 -2.73 11.26 12.45
C ALA A 52 -2.88 12.78 12.59
N ALA A 53 -1.83 13.55 12.29
CA ALA A 53 -1.90 15.01 12.31
C ALA A 53 -2.64 15.58 11.09
N LYS A 54 -2.53 14.94 9.92
CA LYS A 54 -3.16 15.41 8.68
C LYS A 54 -4.65 15.09 8.59
N GLN A 55 -5.05 13.93 9.09
CA GLN A 55 -6.42 13.42 8.92
C GLN A 55 -7.50 14.40 9.41
N PRO A 56 -7.43 15.03 10.61
CA PRO A 56 -8.46 15.94 11.08
C PRO A 56 -8.51 17.29 10.33
N GLU A 57 -7.44 17.65 9.63
CA GLU A 57 -7.30 18.93 8.91
C GLU A 57 -7.70 18.84 7.43
N LEU A 58 -8.04 17.64 6.94
CA LEU A 58 -8.26 17.37 5.53
C LEU A 58 -9.63 16.70 5.29
N PRO A 59 -10.17 16.71 4.06
CA PRO A 59 -11.49 16.15 3.76
C PRO A 59 -11.67 14.71 4.21
N VAL A 60 -12.84 14.42 4.79
CA VAL A 60 -13.16 13.10 5.40
C VAL A 60 -13.28 11.96 4.39
N ASP A 61 -13.50 12.26 3.10
CA ASP A 61 -13.58 11.29 2.01
C ASP A 61 -12.22 10.89 1.43
N ILE A 62 -11.12 11.42 1.99
CA ILE A 62 -9.77 10.95 1.67
C ILE A 62 -9.62 9.50 2.17
N LYS A 63 -9.23 8.63 1.23
CA LYS A 63 -8.82 7.26 1.53
C LYS A 63 -7.35 7.22 1.89
N TRP A 64 -7.09 7.14 3.20
CA TRP A 64 -5.72 7.11 3.70
C TRP A 64 -5.12 5.72 3.61
N HIS A 65 -4.02 5.59 2.88
CA HIS A 65 -3.20 4.39 2.80
C HIS A 65 -1.94 4.55 3.65
N PHE A 66 -1.70 3.63 4.58
CA PHE A 66 -0.44 3.60 5.32
C PHE A 66 0.55 2.70 4.59
N ILE A 67 1.65 3.28 4.11
CA ILE A 67 2.60 2.61 3.21
C ILE A 67 4.00 2.42 3.81
N GLY A 68 4.22 2.82 5.06
CA GLY A 68 5.47 2.65 5.80
C GLY A 68 5.47 1.43 6.71
N HIS A 69 6.62 1.06 7.27
CA HIS A 69 6.69 0.03 8.31
C HIS A 69 5.85 0.43 9.53
N LEU A 70 4.92 -0.42 9.92
CA LEU A 70 3.96 -0.14 11.00
C LEU A 70 4.32 -0.89 12.28
N GLN A 71 4.74 -0.16 13.29
CA GLN A 71 4.93 -0.72 14.63
C GLN A 71 3.58 -1.02 15.28
N ARG A 72 3.43 -2.18 15.93
CA ARG A 72 2.18 -2.62 16.57
C ARG A 72 1.56 -1.58 17.53
N ASN A 73 2.39 -0.98 18.39
CA ASN A 73 1.95 0.04 19.35
C ASN A 73 1.43 1.34 18.70
N LYS A 74 1.65 1.52 17.39
CA LYS A 74 1.20 2.68 16.62
C LYS A 74 -0.12 2.45 15.87
N VAL A 75 -0.56 1.22 15.71
CA VAL A 75 -1.81 0.88 14.98
C VAL A 75 -3.01 1.64 15.53
N LYS A 76 -3.15 1.75 16.85
CA LYS A 76 -4.27 2.43 17.54
C LYS A 76 -4.48 3.89 17.11
N PHE A 77 -3.45 4.57 16.61
CA PHE A 77 -3.54 5.99 16.24
C PHE A 77 -4.10 6.22 14.84
N ILE A 78 -4.20 5.16 14.01
CA ILE A 78 -4.69 5.27 12.64
C ILE A 78 -5.89 4.34 12.36
N ALA A 79 -6.18 3.41 13.25
CA ALA A 79 -7.21 2.39 13.04
C ALA A 79 -8.63 2.96 12.89
N GLU A 80 -8.91 4.12 13.46
CA GLU A 80 -10.20 4.80 13.35
C GLU A 80 -10.54 5.22 11.93
N PHE A 81 -9.53 5.57 11.09
CA PHE A 81 -9.78 6.21 9.79
C PHE A 81 -8.96 5.62 8.63
N VAL A 82 -7.87 4.87 8.88
CA VAL A 82 -7.07 4.30 7.78
C VAL A 82 -7.93 3.39 6.90
N ASP A 83 -7.79 3.54 5.57
CA ASP A 83 -8.51 2.69 4.60
C ASP A 83 -7.74 1.39 4.34
N THR A 84 -6.44 1.51 4.06
CA THR A 84 -5.61 0.36 3.70
C THR A 84 -4.22 0.45 4.33
N ILE A 85 -3.76 -0.65 4.92
CA ILE A 85 -2.39 -0.80 5.44
C ILE A 85 -1.61 -1.72 4.50
N HIS A 86 -0.56 -1.17 3.84
CA HIS A 86 0.23 -1.90 2.85
C HIS A 86 1.35 -2.75 3.45
N ALA A 87 1.84 -2.38 4.62
CA ALA A 87 3.08 -2.92 5.19
C ALA A 87 2.83 -4.03 6.22
N VAL A 88 1.99 -5.01 5.87
CA VAL A 88 1.69 -6.13 6.78
C VAL A 88 2.68 -7.27 6.56
N ASP A 89 3.61 -7.42 7.48
CA ASP A 89 4.74 -8.34 7.41
C ASP A 89 4.72 -9.46 8.48
N SER A 90 3.66 -9.55 9.29
CA SER A 90 3.58 -10.57 10.35
C SER A 90 2.17 -10.81 10.88
N LEU A 91 1.92 -12.04 11.35
CA LEU A 91 0.68 -12.37 12.06
C LEU A 91 0.48 -11.52 13.32
N LYS A 92 1.58 -11.19 14.02
CA LYS A 92 1.52 -10.33 15.22
C LYS A 92 0.99 -8.93 14.92
N LEU A 93 1.33 -8.38 13.74
CA LEU A 93 0.80 -7.10 13.30
C LEU A 93 -0.67 -7.23 12.89
N LEU A 94 -1.06 -8.28 12.14
CA LEU A 94 -2.46 -8.54 11.77
C LEU A 94 -3.37 -8.67 13.00
N LYS A 95 -2.93 -9.38 14.03
CA LYS A 95 -3.67 -9.50 15.30
C LYS A 95 -3.92 -8.13 15.94
N GLU A 96 -2.92 -7.24 15.95
CA GLU A 96 -3.08 -5.91 16.52
C GLU A 96 -3.99 -5.04 15.63
N ILE A 97 -3.86 -5.11 14.29
CA ILE A 97 -4.76 -4.40 13.37
C ILE A 97 -6.20 -4.86 13.61
N ASN A 98 -6.45 -6.16 13.67
CA ASN A 98 -7.77 -6.71 13.92
C ASN A 98 -8.34 -6.25 15.28
N LYS A 99 -7.54 -6.28 16.34
CA LYS A 99 -7.94 -5.80 17.66
C LYS A 99 -8.37 -4.33 17.63
N GLN A 100 -7.59 -3.48 16.98
CA GLN A 100 -7.91 -2.05 16.88
C GLN A 100 -9.10 -1.79 15.93
N ALA A 101 -9.26 -2.59 14.89
CA ALA A 101 -10.42 -2.54 14.01
C ALA A 101 -11.72 -2.89 14.76
N VAL A 102 -11.71 -3.93 15.61
CA VAL A 102 -12.82 -4.27 16.51
C VAL A 102 -13.15 -3.09 17.43
N ASN A 103 -12.15 -2.50 18.08
CA ASN A 103 -12.35 -1.37 19.00
C ASN A 103 -13.00 -0.15 18.32
N ASN A 104 -12.81 0.00 17.02
CA ASN A 104 -13.38 1.10 16.21
C ASN A 104 -14.60 0.69 15.39
N ASN A 105 -15.14 -0.52 15.58
CA ASN A 105 -16.28 -1.07 14.82
C ASN A 105 -16.06 -1.01 13.29
N ARG A 106 -14.85 -1.34 12.82
CA ARG A 106 -14.45 -1.29 11.42
C ARG A 106 -13.87 -2.63 10.94
N THR A 107 -13.78 -2.73 9.62
CA THR A 107 -12.90 -3.69 8.94
C THR A 107 -11.83 -2.90 8.19
N ILE A 108 -10.55 -3.25 8.37
CA ILE A 108 -9.42 -2.55 7.77
C ILE A 108 -8.83 -3.40 6.65
N ASN A 109 -8.62 -2.79 5.47
CA ASN A 109 -7.95 -3.46 4.36
C ASN A 109 -6.45 -3.57 4.62
N CYS A 110 -5.90 -4.74 4.32
CA CYS A 110 -4.50 -5.07 4.53
C CYS A 110 -3.90 -5.67 3.25
N LEU A 111 -2.67 -5.27 2.93
CA LEU A 111 -1.86 -5.96 1.92
C LEU A 111 -0.72 -6.70 2.62
N LEU A 112 -0.50 -7.96 2.25
CA LEU A 112 0.67 -8.70 2.73
C LEU A 112 1.91 -8.16 2.03
N GLN A 113 2.87 -7.66 2.82
CA GLN A 113 4.13 -7.16 2.29
C GLN A 113 5.09 -8.32 2.06
N PHE A 114 5.56 -8.46 0.82
CA PHE A 114 6.59 -9.42 0.46
C PHE A 114 7.95 -8.76 0.27
N HIS A 115 9.00 -9.46 0.73
CA HIS A 115 10.37 -9.14 0.41
C HIS A 115 10.68 -9.71 -0.97
N ILE A 116 10.79 -8.84 -1.97
CA ILE A 116 11.06 -9.21 -3.37
C ILE A 116 12.40 -8.68 -3.88
N ALA A 117 12.98 -7.73 -3.18
CA ALA A 117 14.26 -7.11 -3.53
C ALA A 117 15.44 -8.01 -3.14
N GLU A 118 16.55 -7.89 -3.85
CA GLU A 118 17.80 -8.58 -3.49
C GLU A 118 18.50 -7.93 -2.28
N GLU A 119 18.12 -6.71 -1.88
CA GLU A 119 18.64 -6.02 -0.70
C GLU A 119 18.12 -6.67 0.60
N GLU A 120 19.01 -7.19 1.45
CA GLU A 120 18.65 -7.85 2.73
C GLU A 120 17.98 -6.91 3.76
N SER A 121 18.11 -5.60 3.61
CA SER A 121 17.61 -4.60 4.57
C SER A 121 16.11 -4.31 4.48
N LYS A 122 15.37 -4.95 3.58
CA LYS A 122 13.93 -4.69 3.39
C LYS A 122 13.07 -5.64 4.20
N PHE A 123 11.97 -5.08 4.72
CA PHE A 123 10.93 -5.82 5.44
C PHE A 123 10.04 -6.59 4.45
N GLY A 124 9.42 -7.64 4.93
CA GLY A 124 8.43 -8.40 4.17
C GLY A 124 8.51 -9.89 4.46
N LEU A 125 7.44 -10.58 4.13
CA LEU A 125 7.33 -12.04 4.22
C LEU A 125 8.01 -12.68 3.01
N ASN A 126 8.57 -13.86 3.19
CA ASN A 126 8.77 -14.79 2.08
C ASN A 126 7.47 -15.63 1.87
N MET A 127 7.42 -16.43 0.80
CA MET A 127 6.22 -17.20 0.49
C MET A 127 5.89 -18.24 1.56
N GLN A 128 6.87 -18.91 2.14
CA GLN A 128 6.67 -19.92 3.19
C GLN A 128 6.05 -19.26 4.44
N GLU A 129 6.59 -18.15 4.89
CA GLU A 129 6.07 -17.41 6.04
C GLU A 129 4.63 -16.93 5.80
N ALA A 130 4.31 -16.46 4.59
CA ALA A 130 2.95 -16.08 4.24
C ALA A 130 1.99 -17.27 4.25
N GLU A 131 2.38 -18.43 3.74
CA GLU A 131 1.57 -19.65 3.79
C GLU A 131 1.36 -20.15 5.22
N GLU A 132 2.40 -20.15 6.06
CA GLU A 132 2.30 -20.53 7.48
C GLU A 132 1.34 -19.59 8.23
N LEU A 133 1.44 -18.27 7.97
CA LEU A 133 0.54 -17.28 8.52
C LEU A 133 -0.92 -17.57 8.13
N LEU A 134 -1.19 -17.77 6.85
CA LEU A 134 -2.55 -17.95 6.32
C LEU A 134 -3.19 -19.28 6.74
N LYS A 135 -2.38 -20.33 6.98
CA LYS A 135 -2.86 -21.63 7.49
C LYS A 135 -3.17 -21.62 8.98
N SER A 136 -2.64 -20.66 9.74
CA SER A 136 -2.75 -20.64 11.21
C SER A 136 -4.20 -20.42 11.66
N ASP A 137 -4.58 -21.06 12.76
CA ASP A 137 -5.90 -20.86 13.37
C ASP A 137 -6.06 -19.44 13.93
N ASP A 138 -4.97 -18.83 14.33
CA ASP A 138 -4.90 -17.43 14.73
C ASP A 138 -5.34 -16.50 13.61
N PHE A 139 -4.90 -16.72 12.37
CA PHE A 139 -5.32 -15.91 11.21
C PHE A 139 -6.81 -16.12 10.91
N LYS A 140 -7.28 -17.36 10.90
CA LYS A 140 -8.69 -17.71 10.64
C LYS A 140 -9.67 -17.07 11.63
N ALA A 141 -9.21 -16.78 12.84
CA ALA A 141 -10.00 -16.11 13.88
C ALA A 141 -10.13 -14.58 13.69
N LEU A 142 -9.38 -13.96 12.76
CA LEU A 142 -9.42 -12.52 12.53
C LEU A 142 -10.62 -12.15 11.63
N GLN A 143 -11.58 -11.41 12.17
CA GLN A 143 -12.84 -11.09 11.47
C GLN A 143 -12.96 -9.63 11.03
N ASN A 144 -12.11 -8.75 11.56
CA ASN A 144 -12.17 -7.30 11.31
C ASN A 144 -11.01 -6.78 10.45
N ILE A 145 -10.39 -7.67 9.67
CA ILE A 145 -9.43 -7.34 8.63
C ILE A 145 -9.87 -7.94 7.30
N ASN A 146 -9.50 -7.29 6.22
CA ASN A 146 -9.69 -7.82 4.86
C ASN A 146 -8.34 -7.86 4.15
N ILE A 147 -7.83 -9.06 3.83
CA ILE A 147 -6.63 -9.17 3.00
C ILE A 147 -7.04 -8.93 1.55
N SER A 148 -6.73 -7.74 1.03
CA SER A 148 -7.14 -7.31 -0.31
C SER A 148 -6.07 -7.53 -1.38
N GLY A 149 -4.87 -8.00 -1.01
CA GLY A 149 -3.81 -8.29 -1.95
C GLY A 149 -2.41 -8.31 -1.34
N VAL A 150 -1.43 -7.95 -2.16
CA VAL A 150 0.00 -7.97 -1.81
C VAL A 150 0.67 -6.63 -2.07
N MET A 151 1.79 -6.39 -1.41
CA MET A 151 2.65 -5.25 -1.64
C MET A 151 4.11 -5.68 -1.73
N GLY A 152 4.88 -5.04 -2.61
CA GLY A 152 6.34 -5.19 -2.69
C GLY A 152 7.04 -3.92 -3.15
N MET A 153 8.34 -3.88 -2.89
CA MET A 153 9.23 -2.82 -3.36
C MET A 153 10.45 -3.47 -3.98
N ALA A 154 10.72 -3.14 -5.24
CA ALA A 154 11.92 -3.61 -5.93
C ALA A 154 13.18 -2.95 -5.38
N THR A 155 14.32 -3.53 -5.72
CA THR A 155 15.65 -2.96 -5.48
C THR A 155 15.75 -1.58 -6.14
N TYR A 156 16.36 -0.63 -5.44
CA TYR A 156 16.66 0.67 -6.03
C TYR A 156 17.91 0.56 -6.91
N THR A 157 17.70 0.36 -8.21
CA THR A 157 18.77 0.13 -9.21
C THR A 157 18.35 0.60 -10.59
N ASP A 158 19.30 0.90 -11.46
CA ASP A 158 19.08 1.19 -12.88
C ASP A 158 18.96 -0.10 -13.72
N ASN A 159 19.16 -1.28 -13.13
CA ASN A 159 19.00 -2.57 -13.80
C ASN A 159 17.51 -2.92 -13.95
N THR A 160 16.94 -2.54 -15.10
CA THR A 160 15.52 -2.74 -15.40
C THR A 160 15.09 -4.20 -15.45
N GLU A 161 15.97 -5.10 -15.87
CA GLU A 161 15.68 -6.55 -15.93
C GLU A 161 15.53 -7.14 -14.51
N GLN A 162 16.38 -6.72 -13.58
CA GLN A 162 16.26 -7.08 -12.18
C GLN A 162 14.94 -6.58 -11.59
N VAL A 163 14.60 -5.31 -11.81
CA VAL A 163 13.35 -4.70 -11.33
C VAL A 163 12.13 -5.43 -11.88
N LYS A 164 12.11 -5.75 -13.18
CA LYS A 164 11.03 -6.54 -13.81
C LYS A 164 10.90 -7.92 -13.17
N LYS A 165 12.03 -8.64 -12.99
CA LYS A 165 12.03 -9.97 -12.36
C LYS A 165 11.46 -9.92 -10.94
N GLU A 166 11.82 -8.93 -10.14
CA GLU A 166 11.32 -8.75 -8.78
C GLU A 166 9.79 -8.47 -8.77
N PHE A 167 9.28 -7.62 -9.68
CA PHE A 167 7.85 -7.38 -9.83
C PHE A 167 7.09 -8.62 -10.34
N SER A 168 7.65 -9.34 -11.30
CA SER A 168 7.10 -10.61 -11.80
C SER A 168 7.00 -11.66 -10.68
N ASN A 169 7.98 -11.72 -9.77
CA ASN A 169 7.93 -12.57 -8.58
C ASN A 169 6.74 -12.21 -7.68
N LEU A 170 6.50 -10.92 -7.43
CA LEU A 170 5.34 -10.48 -6.63
C LEU A 170 4.01 -10.88 -7.30
N LYS A 171 3.92 -10.73 -8.62
CA LYS A 171 2.75 -11.19 -9.40
C LYS A 171 2.52 -12.69 -9.26
N THR A 172 3.59 -13.46 -9.30
CA THR A 172 3.53 -14.92 -9.10
C THR A 172 3.03 -15.27 -7.71
N TYR A 173 3.52 -14.58 -6.67
CA TYR A 173 3.05 -14.75 -5.28
C TYR A 173 1.58 -14.40 -5.14
N PHE A 174 1.14 -13.28 -5.71
CA PHE A 174 -0.27 -12.89 -5.75
C PHE A 174 -1.14 -13.99 -6.38
N ASN A 175 -0.77 -14.49 -7.55
CA ASN A 175 -1.54 -15.52 -8.27
C ASN A 175 -1.65 -16.82 -7.46
N LYS A 176 -0.53 -17.26 -6.84
CA LYS A 176 -0.50 -18.44 -5.98
C LYS A 176 -1.42 -18.26 -4.75
N LEU A 177 -1.33 -17.11 -4.08
CA LEU A 177 -2.19 -16.84 -2.92
C LEU A 177 -3.67 -16.76 -3.32
N LYS A 178 -3.98 -16.10 -4.43
CA LYS A 178 -5.34 -15.98 -4.93
C LYS A 178 -5.96 -17.35 -5.21
N SER A 179 -5.25 -18.21 -5.91
CA SER A 179 -5.77 -19.54 -6.25
C SER A 179 -5.90 -20.47 -5.03
N THR A 180 -4.98 -20.37 -4.06
CA THR A 180 -4.90 -21.33 -2.94
C THR A 180 -5.73 -20.90 -1.73
N TYR A 181 -5.71 -19.61 -1.37
CA TYR A 181 -6.30 -19.12 -0.12
C TYR A 181 -7.46 -18.15 -0.31
N PHE A 182 -7.51 -17.45 -1.45
CA PHE A 182 -8.45 -16.35 -1.68
C PHE A 182 -9.31 -16.54 -2.95
N SER A 183 -9.47 -17.79 -3.42
CA SER A 183 -10.22 -18.09 -4.66
C SER A 183 -11.68 -17.66 -4.62
N GLN A 184 -12.30 -17.65 -3.44
CA GLN A 184 -13.68 -17.22 -3.22
C GLN A 184 -13.80 -15.75 -2.77
N GLN A 185 -12.68 -15.07 -2.54
CA GLN A 185 -12.67 -13.68 -2.09
C GLN A 185 -12.53 -12.73 -3.29
N THR A 186 -13.63 -12.09 -3.67
CA THR A 186 -13.64 -11.08 -4.75
C THR A 186 -12.82 -9.85 -4.43
N ALA A 187 -12.59 -9.57 -3.14
CA ALA A 187 -11.82 -8.42 -2.67
C ALA A 187 -10.28 -8.59 -2.79
N PHE A 188 -9.77 -9.82 -2.99
CA PHE A 188 -8.32 -10.05 -3.16
C PHE A 188 -7.91 -9.76 -4.60
N VAL A 189 -7.61 -8.48 -4.89
CA VAL A 189 -7.36 -7.98 -6.26
C VAL A 189 -6.16 -7.04 -6.37
N GLU A 190 -5.59 -6.58 -5.25
CA GLU A 190 -4.59 -5.54 -5.25
C GLU A 190 -3.16 -6.08 -5.34
N ILE A 191 -2.38 -5.50 -6.25
CA ILE A 191 -0.92 -5.67 -6.32
C ILE A 191 -0.32 -4.28 -6.24
N SER A 192 0.15 -3.90 -5.04
CA SER A 192 0.76 -2.60 -4.80
C SER A 192 2.26 -2.68 -5.03
N MET A 193 2.72 -2.25 -6.19
CA MET A 193 4.13 -2.14 -6.55
C MET A 193 4.33 -1.01 -7.55
N GLY A 194 5.55 -0.46 -7.61
CA GLY A 194 5.90 0.67 -8.45
C GLY A 194 5.83 2.01 -7.73
N MET A 195 6.89 2.79 -7.91
CA MET A 195 7.09 4.13 -7.40
C MET A 195 7.49 5.08 -8.53
N SER A 196 7.85 6.34 -8.22
CA SER A 196 8.13 7.37 -9.24
C SER A 196 9.19 6.97 -10.29
N GLY A 197 10.15 6.09 -9.94
CA GLY A 197 11.23 5.67 -10.84
C GLY A 197 10.93 4.42 -11.68
N ASP A 198 10.00 3.58 -11.22
CA ASP A 198 9.83 2.23 -11.77
C ASP A 198 8.35 1.84 -12.04
N TYR A 199 7.39 2.77 -11.85
CA TYR A 199 5.96 2.48 -11.98
C TYR A 199 5.54 1.95 -13.35
N LYS A 200 6.22 2.36 -14.43
CA LYS A 200 5.89 1.87 -15.78
C LYS A 200 6.20 0.37 -15.89
N LEU A 201 7.38 -0.04 -15.42
CA LEU A 201 7.77 -1.46 -15.36
C LEU A 201 6.80 -2.24 -14.45
N ALA A 202 6.41 -1.66 -13.31
CA ALA A 202 5.45 -2.29 -12.41
C ALA A 202 4.08 -2.52 -13.08
N ILE A 203 3.58 -1.56 -13.89
CA ILE A 203 2.33 -1.71 -14.64
C ILE A 203 2.46 -2.80 -15.70
N GLU A 204 3.58 -2.86 -16.44
CA GLU A 204 3.87 -3.93 -17.39
C GLU A 204 3.82 -5.31 -16.74
N GLU A 205 4.33 -5.42 -15.50
CA GLU A 205 4.32 -6.67 -14.70
C GLU A 205 2.99 -6.90 -13.93
N GLY A 206 1.97 -6.08 -14.18
CA GLY A 206 0.61 -6.30 -13.66
C GLY A 206 0.31 -5.66 -12.32
N SER A 207 0.95 -4.54 -11.97
CA SER A 207 0.55 -3.70 -10.84
C SER A 207 -0.87 -3.19 -11.00
N THR A 208 -1.67 -3.27 -9.93
CA THR A 208 -3.01 -2.66 -9.86
C THR A 208 -3.00 -1.35 -9.05
N MET A 209 -1.87 -1.06 -8.39
CA MET A 209 -1.75 0.10 -7.50
C MET A 209 -0.31 0.61 -7.46
N ILE A 210 -0.09 1.84 -7.91
CA ILE A 210 1.22 2.51 -7.89
C ILE A 210 1.27 3.60 -6.83
N ARG A 211 2.48 3.88 -6.28
CA ARG A 211 2.70 4.83 -5.19
C ARG A 211 3.63 5.95 -5.63
N ILE A 212 3.08 7.09 -6.03
CA ILE A 212 3.82 8.20 -6.64
C ILE A 212 3.93 9.38 -5.68
N GLY A 213 5.14 9.81 -5.39
CA GLY A 213 5.41 10.96 -4.52
C GLY A 213 6.11 12.12 -5.24
N SER A 214 7.40 12.00 -5.49
CA SER A 214 8.23 13.09 -6.04
C SER A 214 7.76 13.60 -7.40
N SER A 215 7.23 12.74 -8.25
CA SER A 215 6.71 13.13 -9.55
C SER A 215 5.37 13.91 -9.47
N ILE A 216 4.66 13.86 -8.34
CA ILE A 216 3.44 14.65 -8.09
C ILE A 216 3.79 15.91 -7.30
N PHE A 217 4.44 15.76 -6.15
CA PHE A 217 4.62 16.81 -5.16
C PHE A 217 5.99 17.50 -5.21
N GLY A 218 6.87 17.11 -6.14
CA GLY A 218 8.25 17.58 -6.19
C GLY A 218 9.19 16.86 -5.21
N ALA A 219 10.49 17.13 -5.33
CA ALA A 219 11.51 16.57 -4.44
C ALA A 219 11.23 16.87 -2.96
N ARG A 220 11.88 16.12 -2.07
CA ARG A 220 11.86 16.42 -0.62
C ARG A 220 12.59 17.75 -0.40
N ILE A 221 11.95 18.65 0.33
CA ILE A 221 12.56 19.86 0.89
C ILE A 221 13.23 19.48 2.18
#